data_f8627d6d0dac2afb83bd3f5006d0df3d
#
_entry.id   f8627d6d0dac2afb83bd3f5006d0df3d
#
_cell.length_a   1.000
_cell.length_b   1.000
_cell.length_c   1.000
_cell.angle_alpha   90.00
_cell.angle_beta   90.00
_cell.angle_gamma   90.00
#
_symmetry.space_group_name_H-M   'P 1'
#
loop_
_entity.id
_entity.type
_entity.pdbx_description
1 polymer ?
#
loop_
_entity_poly.entity_id
_entity_poly.type
_entity_poly.pdbx_seq_one_letter_code
_entity_poly.pdbx_strand_id
1 'polypeptide(L)'
;NSYFIFGWNPFLNVYNWSNGKGKGWDKFVQKIGVAPVVYESDLVDATIENIENRLDYLGYYGSSVESRINVKKKRVYVNYDITLGKRFPVKDIEIVLPEDTTFANDFIRDTASMLIRPGDFLSEDILEKETVRSSAVMKNLGYFEFNKNHFFFEADTLSIPDTALLKMTINEYTRNTSPSTASPIRRFYIDDVTISYPKTLKIKEKILLDLNTIT
;
A
#
# COMPACT_ATOMS: atom_id res chain seq x y z
N ASN A 1 18.16 -1.21 -11.04
CA ASN A 1 18.51 -2.64 -11.13
C ASN A 1 19.95 -2.78 -11.60
N SER A 2 20.91 -2.69 -10.68
CA SER A 2 22.31 -2.99 -10.98
C SER A 2 22.49 -4.52 -10.93
N TYR A 3 22.75 -5.12 -12.08
CA TYR A 3 23.08 -6.54 -12.16
C TYR A 3 24.48 -6.76 -11.55
N PHE A 4 24.52 -7.35 -10.36
CA PHE A 4 25.75 -7.72 -9.66
C PHE A 4 26.13 -9.15 -10.08
N ILE A 5 27.20 -9.30 -10.84
CA ILE A 5 27.75 -10.61 -11.19
C ILE A 5 29.06 -10.79 -10.43
N PHE A 6 29.08 -11.67 -9.42
CA PHE A 6 30.27 -12.02 -8.61
C PHE A 6 31.04 -10.82 -8.03
N GLY A 7 30.35 -9.80 -7.53
CA GLY A 7 31.02 -8.60 -6.99
C GLY A 7 31.62 -7.65 -8.04
N TRP A 8 31.38 -7.91 -9.31
CA TRP A 8 31.81 -7.07 -10.42
C TRP A 8 30.59 -6.34 -11.03
N ASN A 9 30.69 -5.02 -11.15
CA ASN A 9 29.66 -4.20 -11.79
C ASN A 9 30.15 -3.75 -13.17
N PRO A 10 29.81 -4.46 -14.26
CA PRO A 10 30.27 -4.14 -15.60
C PRO A 10 29.82 -2.77 -16.09
N PHE A 11 28.61 -2.35 -15.72
CA PHE A 11 28.05 -1.06 -16.14
C PHE A 11 28.72 0.14 -15.47
N LEU A 12 29.21 -0.02 -14.23
CA LEU A 12 30.02 0.98 -13.57
C LEU A 12 31.41 1.14 -14.27
N ASN A 13 32.01 0.03 -14.70
CA ASN A 13 33.25 0.09 -15.46
C ASN A 13 33.06 0.77 -16.82
N VAL A 14 31.94 0.50 -17.50
CA VAL A 14 31.59 1.19 -18.75
C VAL A 14 31.42 2.69 -18.52
N TYR A 15 30.74 3.10 -17.45
CA TYR A 15 30.61 4.51 -17.09
C TYR A 15 31.96 5.19 -16.87
N ASN A 16 32.89 4.52 -16.21
CA ASN A 16 34.26 5.04 -15.93
C ASN A 16 35.16 5.14 -17.18
N TRP A 17 34.76 4.61 -18.34
CA TRP A 17 35.45 4.81 -19.61
C TRP A 17 35.18 6.19 -20.22
N SER A 18 34.25 6.95 -19.68
CA SER A 18 34.01 8.34 -20.05
C SER A 18 35.16 9.23 -19.54
N ASN A 19 35.78 10.00 -20.43
CA ASN A 19 36.80 10.97 -20.07
C ASN A 19 36.27 12.34 -19.65
N GLY A 20 34.93 12.49 -19.49
CA GLY A 20 34.29 13.72 -19.06
C GLY A 20 34.36 14.91 -20.05
N LYS A 21 34.87 14.70 -21.27
CA LYS A 21 35.07 15.77 -22.27
C LYS A 21 33.82 16.05 -23.14
N GLY A 22 32.68 15.39 -22.86
CA GLY A 22 31.38 15.65 -23.45
C GLY A 22 31.24 15.35 -24.96
N LYS A 23 32.18 14.64 -25.57
CA LYS A 23 32.11 14.21 -26.98
C LYS A 23 31.12 13.05 -27.14
N GLY A 24 30.70 12.79 -28.38
CA GLY A 24 29.63 11.79 -28.66
C GLY A 24 29.88 10.41 -28.03
N TRP A 25 31.12 9.95 -27.94
CA TRP A 25 31.49 8.72 -27.25
C TRP A 25 31.21 8.77 -25.74
N ASP A 26 31.56 9.86 -25.08
CA ASP A 26 31.30 10.04 -23.64
C ASP A 26 29.79 9.98 -23.32
N LYS A 27 28.98 10.63 -24.14
CA LYS A 27 27.49 10.57 -23.98
C LYS A 27 26.95 9.17 -24.20
N PHE A 28 27.50 8.40 -25.14
CA PHE A 28 27.10 7.03 -25.39
C PHE A 28 27.46 6.11 -24.21
N VAL A 29 28.69 6.21 -23.72
CA VAL A 29 29.18 5.42 -22.59
C VAL A 29 28.45 5.77 -21.29
N GLN A 30 28.14 7.04 -21.04
CA GLN A 30 27.35 7.49 -19.89
C GLN A 30 25.88 7.05 -19.98
N LYS A 31 25.34 6.91 -21.19
CA LYS A 31 23.97 6.41 -21.39
C LYS A 31 23.83 4.90 -21.12
N ILE A 32 24.87 4.11 -21.38
CA ILE A 32 24.88 2.66 -21.16
C ILE A 32 25.42 2.33 -19.77
N GLY A 33 26.37 3.12 -19.26
CA GLY A 33 26.97 2.95 -17.95
C GLY A 33 26.06 3.41 -16.83
N VAL A 34 26.21 2.80 -15.66
CA VAL A 34 25.54 3.23 -14.43
C VAL A 34 26.51 4.12 -13.65
N ALA A 35 26.09 5.35 -13.34
CA ALA A 35 26.88 6.27 -12.53
C ALA A 35 27.18 5.65 -11.16
N PRO A 36 28.37 5.88 -10.58
CA PRO A 36 28.67 5.44 -9.24
C PRO A 36 27.70 6.10 -8.25
N VAL A 37 27.13 5.30 -7.37
CA VAL A 37 26.36 5.83 -6.23
C VAL A 37 27.40 6.40 -5.25
N VAL A 38 27.32 7.71 -5.01
CA VAL A 38 28.15 8.39 -4.02
C VAL A 38 27.52 8.16 -2.64
N TYR A 39 28.38 7.90 -1.65
CA TYR A 39 27.91 7.81 -0.27
C TYR A 39 27.52 9.20 0.24
N GLU A 40 26.31 9.29 0.78
CA GLU A 40 25.76 10.46 1.45
C GLU A 40 25.19 10.02 2.81
N SER A 41 25.62 10.68 3.89
CA SER A 41 25.16 10.36 5.26
C SER A 41 23.65 10.50 5.38
N ASP A 42 23.07 11.54 4.79
CA ASP A 42 21.65 11.86 4.87
C ASP A 42 20.78 10.74 4.27
N LEU A 43 21.29 10.02 3.26
CA LEU A 43 20.61 8.85 2.69
C LEU A 43 20.62 7.64 3.65
N VAL A 44 21.65 7.53 4.49
CA VAL A 44 21.71 6.48 5.52
C VAL A 44 20.66 6.74 6.59
N ASP A 45 20.56 7.98 7.06
CA ASP A 45 19.59 8.38 8.09
C ASP A 45 18.15 8.24 7.57
N ALA A 46 17.89 8.70 6.34
CA ALA A 46 16.60 8.48 5.69
C ALA A 46 16.27 6.99 5.48
N THR A 47 17.28 6.14 5.27
CA THR A 47 17.09 4.69 5.16
C THR A 47 16.72 4.08 6.50
N ILE A 48 17.35 4.51 7.59
CA ILE A 48 17.03 4.08 8.96
C ILE A 48 15.56 4.40 9.25
N GLU A 49 15.15 5.65 9.05
CA GLU A 49 13.77 6.09 9.26
C GLU A 49 12.76 5.28 8.41
N ASN A 50 13.09 5.04 7.15
CA ASN A 50 12.23 4.23 6.27
C ASN A 50 12.10 2.77 6.74
N ILE A 51 13.18 2.17 7.28
CA ILE A 51 13.13 0.81 7.82
C ILE A 51 12.29 0.80 9.09
N GLU A 52 12.48 1.74 10.02
CA GLU A 52 11.70 1.86 11.26
C GLU A 52 10.21 2.05 10.97
N ASN A 53 9.86 3.00 10.10
CA ASN A 53 8.48 3.21 9.64
C ASN A 53 7.88 1.96 9.00
N ARG A 54 8.68 1.21 8.23
CA ARG A 54 8.21 -0.05 7.63
C ARG A 54 7.97 -1.13 8.67
N LEU A 55 8.79 -1.20 9.72
CA LEU A 55 8.61 -2.15 10.81
C LEU A 55 7.37 -1.82 11.63
N ASP A 56 7.14 -0.55 11.95
CA ASP A 56 5.93 -0.10 12.63
C ASP A 56 4.67 -0.43 11.81
N TYR A 57 4.70 -0.14 10.50
CA TYR A 57 3.61 -0.51 9.59
C TYR A 57 3.32 -2.03 9.58
N LEU A 58 4.36 -2.86 9.75
CA LEU A 58 4.24 -4.32 9.86
C LEU A 58 3.85 -4.80 11.27
N GLY A 59 3.71 -3.88 12.23
CA GLY A 59 3.29 -4.16 13.60
C GLY A 59 4.43 -4.52 14.57
N TYR A 60 5.68 -4.15 14.25
CA TYR A 60 6.82 -4.24 15.16
C TYR A 60 7.08 -2.89 15.80
N TYR A 61 6.25 -2.52 16.76
CA TYR A 61 6.24 -1.19 17.38
C TYR A 61 7.44 -0.95 18.28
N GLY A 62 8.09 0.20 18.08
CA GLY A 62 9.28 0.59 18.82
C GLY A 62 10.53 -0.20 18.40
N SER A 63 10.60 -0.63 17.14
CA SER A 63 11.82 -1.15 16.54
C SER A 63 12.89 -0.07 16.46
N SER A 64 14.16 -0.45 16.52
CA SER A 64 15.29 0.46 16.33
C SER A 64 16.26 -0.08 15.30
N VAL A 65 16.84 0.84 14.52
CA VAL A 65 17.81 0.51 13.47
C VAL A 65 19.09 1.32 13.68
N GLU A 66 20.21 0.63 13.75
CA GLU A 66 21.53 1.25 13.82
C GLU A 66 22.33 0.98 12.56
N SER A 67 23.05 1.99 12.06
CA SER A 67 23.95 1.79 10.90
C SER A 67 25.40 1.62 11.35
N ARG A 68 26.09 0.66 10.74
CA ARG A 68 27.54 0.51 10.84
C ARG A 68 28.19 0.71 9.47
N ILE A 69 29.05 1.71 9.40
CA ILE A 69 29.73 2.11 8.17
C ILE A 69 31.15 1.57 8.18
N ASN A 70 31.51 0.86 7.12
CA ASN A 70 32.87 0.35 6.91
C ASN A 70 33.40 0.81 5.55
N VAL A 71 34.57 1.45 5.54
CA VAL A 71 35.22 1.94 4.32
C VAL A 71 36.37 1.05 3.97
N LYS A 72 36.35 0.41 2.77
CA LYS A 72 37.40 -0.44 2.30
C LYS A 72 37.70 -0.14 0.82
N LYS A 73 38.95 0.23 0.50
CA LYS A 73 39.42 0.49 -0.86
C LYS A 73 38.47 1.42 -1.66
N LYS A 74 38.16 2.60 -1.14
CA LYS A 74 37.27 3.61 -1.75
C LYS A 74 35.79 3.11 -1.95
N ARG A 75 35.40 2.04 -1.27
CA ARG A 75 34.03 1.58 -1.21
C ARG A 75 33.51 1.73 0.20
N VAL A 76 32.27 2.16 0.31
CA VAL A 76 31.54 2.25 1.58
C VAL A 76 30.57 1.09 1.67
N TYR A 77 30.61 0.38 2.78
CA TYR A 77 29.68 -0.68 3.13
C TYR A 77 28.87 -0.18 4.32
N VAL A 78 27.56 -0.12 4.14
CA VAL A 78 26.62 0.23 5.20
C VAL A 78 25.89 -1.04 5.61
N ASN A 79 25.98 -1.39 6.89
CA ASN A 79 25.23 -2.49 7.48
C ASN A 79 24.20 -1.89 8.43
N TYR A 80 22.97 -2.37 8.34
CA TYR A 80 21.91 -1.96 9.23
C TYR A 80 21.63 -3.11 10.22
N ASP A 81 21.80 -2.81 11.51
CA ASP A 81 21.48 -3.72 12.60
C ASP A 81 20.07 -3.38 13.10
N ILE A 82 19.18 -4.35 13.01
CA ILE A 82 17.77 -4.16 13.32
C ILE A 82 17.43 -4.86 14.63
N THR A 83 16.92 -4.10 15.59
CA THR A 83 16.31 -4.63 16.82
C THR A 83 14.80 -4.54 16.67
N LEU A 84 14.13 -5.68 16.59
CA LEU A 84 12.68 -5.74 16.42
C LEU A 84 11.98 -5.31 17.71
N GLY A 85 10.99 -4.46 17.54
CA GLY A 85 10.11 -4.03 18.61
C GLY A 85 9.01 -5.05 18.93
N LYS A 86 8.09 -4.63 19.78
CA LYS A 86 7.02 -5.49 20.30
C LYS A 86 5.87 -5.60 19.32
N ARG A 87 5.26 -6.79 19.27
CA ARG A 87 4.01 -7.03 18.54
C ARG A 87 2.86 -7.23 19.53
N PHE A 88 1.68 -6.74 19.18
CA PHE A 88 0.48 -6.84 20.00
C PHE A 88 -0.55 -7.72 19.31
N PRO A 89 -0.87 -8.91 19.84
CA PRO A 89 -2.00 -9.69 19.37
C PRO A 89 -3.31 -8.96 19.71
N VAL A 90 -4.22 -8.90 18.76
CA VAL A 90 -5.57 -8.35 18.95
C VAL A 90 -6.36 -9.28 19.87
N LYS A 91 -6.83 -8.76 20.99
CA LYS A 91 -7.63 -9.51 21.93
C LYS A 91 -9.11 -9.52 21.53
N ASP A 92 -9.60 -8.35 21.13
CA ASP A 92 -10.98 -8.16 20.74
C ASP A 92 -11.12 -7.05 19.69
N ILE A 93 -12.20 -7.09 18.91
CA ILE A 93 -12.49 -6.13 17.85
C ILE A 93 -13.90 -5.59 18.05
N GLU A 94 -14.01 -4.32 18.44
CA GLU A 94 -15.26 -3.58 18.48
C GLU A 94 -15.53 -2.96 17.09
N ILE A 95 -16.73 -3.21 16.54
CA ILE A 95 -17.13 -2.63 15.24
C ILE A 95 -18.28 -1.66 15.50
N VAL A 96 -18.07 -0.40 15.17
CA VAL A 96 -19.07 0.67 15.26
C VAL A 96 -19.51 1.05 13.86
N LEU A 97 -20.81 0.92 13.60
CA LEU A 97 -21.42 1.13 12.28
C LEU A 97 -22.32 2.36 12.28
N PRO A 98 -22.59 2.97 11.11
CA PRO A 98 -23.60 4.01 10.96
C PRO A 98 -24.99 3.52 11.31
N GLU A 99 -25.93 4.45 11.56
CA GLU A 99 -27.31 4.14 11.92
C GLU A 99 -28.13 3.50 10.79
N ASP A 100 -27.66 3.58 9.52
CA ASP A 100 -28.33 2.93 8.39
C ASP A 100 -28.33 1.40 8.56
N THR A 101 -29.50 0.87 8.88
CA THR A 101 -29.66 -0.57 9.16
C THR A 101 -29.38 -1.45 7.95
N THR A 102 -29.61 -0.97 6.72
CA THR A 102 -29.37 -1.73 5.49
C THR A 102 -27.88 -1.93 5.27
N PHE A 103 -27.12 -0.83 5.32
CA PHE A 103 -25.68 -0.87 5.25
C PHE A 103 -25.08 -1.71 6.37
N ALA A 104 -25.50 -1.46 7.61
CA ALA A 104 -25.00 -2.16 8.78
C ALA A 104 -25.18 -3.68 8.66
N ASN A 105 -26.36 -4.14 8.23
CA ASN A 105 -26.64 -5.56 8.05
C ASN A 105 -25.77 -6.21 6.95
N ASP A 106 -25.60 -5.52 5.83
CA ASP A 106 -24.74 -6.02 4.75
C ASP A 106 -23.27 -6.06 5.19
N PHE A 107 -22.81 -5.04 5.94
CA PHE A 107 -21.46 -5.00 6.49
C PHE A 107 -21.21 -6.10 7.52
N ILE A 108 -22.14 -6.32 8.46
CA ILE A 108 -22.05 -7.40 9.47
C ILE A 108 -21.90 -8.78 8.81
N ARG A 109 -22.62 -9.03 7.71
CA ARG A 109 -22.46 -10.30 6.97
C ARG A 109 -21.04 -10.47 6.40
N ASP A 110 -20.42 -9.38 5.99
CA ASP A 110 -19.05 -9.39 5.46
C ASP A 110 -18.00 -9.63 6.56
N THR A 111 -18.28 -9.31 7.83
CA THR A 111 -17.33 -9.49 8.93
C THR A 111 -16.85 -10.93 9.11
N ALA A 112 -17.62 -11.92 8.68
CA ALA A 112 -17.22 -13.33 8.69
C ALA A 112 -15.97 -13.60 7.82
N SER A 113 -15.70 -12.73 6.83
CA SER A 113 -14.58 -12.82 5.90
C SER A 113 -13.44 -11.84 6.22
N MET A 114 -13.48 -11.17 7.38
CA MET A 114 -12.43 -10.23 7.80
C MET A 114 -11.04 -10.88 7.82
N LEU A 115 -10.05 -10.11 7.39
CA LEU A 115 -8.64 -10.54 7.38
C LEU A 115 -8.00 -10.47 8.76
N ILE A 116 -8.49 -9.58 9.64
CA ILE A 116 -8.01 -9.45 11.01
C ILE A 116 -9.00 -10.10 11.98
N ARG A 117 -8.50 -10.92 12.88
CA ARG A 117 -9.28 -11.67 13.87
C ARG A 117 -8.62 -11.59 15.25
N PRO A 118 -9.37 -11.81 16.32
CA PRO A 118 -8.77 -12.02 17.64
C PRO A 118 -7.68 -13.10 17.58
N GLY A 119 -6.49 -12.77 18.12
CA GLY A 119 -5.28 -13.60 18.06
C GLY A 119 -4.29 -13.20 16.97
N ASP A 120 -4.70 -12.53 15.91
CA ASP A 120 -3.80 -11.99 14.90
C ASP A 120 -3.01 -10.80 15.46
N PHE A 121 -1.82 -10.56 14.92
CA PHE A 121 -1.02 -9.41 15.33
C PHE A 121 -1.52 -8.13 14.65
N LEU A 122 -1.70 -7.09 15.46
CA LEU A 122 -2.05 -5.77 14.98
C LEU A 122 -0.94 -5.23 14.06
N SER A 123 -1.30 -4.74 12.90
CA SER A 123 -0.41 -4.03 11.97
C SER A 123 -1.24 -3.14 11.04
N GLU A 124 -0.68 -2.01 10.62
CA GLU A 124 -1.36 -1.15 9.64
C GLU A 124 -1.54 -1.86 8.30
N ASP A 125 -0.61 -2.75 7.94
CA ASP A 125 -0.66 -3.57 6.72
C ASP A 125 -1.95 -4.41 6.64
N ILE A 126 -2.31 -5.10 7.74
CA ILE A 126 -3.53 -5.93 7.76
C ILE A 126 -4.79 -5.07 7.78
N LEU A 127 -4.75 -3.94 8.51
CA LEU A 127 -5.87 -3.00 8.54
C LEU A 127 -6.12 -2.36 7.18
N GLU A 128 -5.06 -1.94 6.47
CA GLU A 128 -5.21 -1.39 5.12
C GLU A 128 -5.75 -2.43 4.14
N LYS A 129 -5.25 -3.65 4.18
CA LYS A 129 -5.76 -4.75 3.35
C LYS A 129 -7.24 -5.03 3.60
N GLU A 130 -7.65 -5.00 4.88
CA GLU A 130 -9.05 -5.17 5.26
C GLU A 130 -9.93 -4.05 4.70
N THR A 131 -9.50 -2.78 4.82
CA THR A 131 -10.29 -1.67 4.27
C THR A 131 -10.46 -1.77 2.76
N VAL A 132 -9.43 -2.22 2.03
CA VAL A 132 -9.49 -2.43 0.58
C VAL A 132 -10.45 -3.57 0.23
N ARG A 133 -10.31 -4.73 0.94
CA ARG A 133 -11.16 -5.90 0.73
C ARG A 133 -12.63 -5.57 0.97
N SER A 134 -12.94 -5.04 2.15
CA SER A 134 -14.30 -4.73 2.55
C SER A 134 -14.93 -3.65 1.66
N SER A 135 -14.15 -2.60 1.31
CA SER A 135 -14.64 -1.59 0.35
C SER A 135 -15.00 -2.18 -1.00
N ALA A 136 -14.25 -3.17 -1.49
CA ALA A 136 -14.56 -3.84 -2.76
C ALA A 136 -15.85 -4.66 -2.66
N VAL A 137 -16.05 -5.39 -1.56
CA VAL A 137 -17.27 -6.17 -1.33
C VAL A 137 -18.49 -5.25 -1.24
N MET A 138 -18.40 -4.16 -0.46
CA MET A 138 -19.51 -3.22 -0.32
C MET A 138 -19.85 -2.51 -1.64
N LYS A 139 -18.85 -2.17 -2.46
CA LYS A 139 -19.09 -1.64 -3.81
C LYS A 139 -19.82 -2.63 -4.71
N ASN A 140 -19.50 -3.91 -4.64
CA ASN A 140 -20.20 -4.96 -5.39
C ASN A 140 -21.65 -5.13 -4.94
N LEU A 141 -21.98 -4.78 -3.68
CA LEU A 141 -23.32 -4.74 -3.15
C LEU A 141 -24.09 -3.45 -3.53
N GLY A 142 -23.46 -2.54 -4.26
CA GLY A 142 -24.07 -1.30 -4.75
C GLY A 142 -23.72 -0.05 -3.93
N TYR A 143 -22.89 -0.13 -2.89
CA TYR A 143 -22.46 1.04 -2.12
C TYR A 143 -21.27 1.72 -2.82
N PHE A 144 -21.54 2.32 -3.98
CA PHE A 144 -20.54 2.81 -4.92
C PHE A 144 -19.60 3.88 -4.33
N GLU A 145 -20.12 4.77 -3.49
CA GLU A 145 -19.37 5.86 -2.86
C GLU A 145 -18.50 5.37 -1.68
N PHE A 146 -18.79 4.19 -1.14
CA PHE A 146 -18.07 3.64 -0.01
C PHE A 146 -16.63 3.28 -0.40
N ASN A 147 -15.66 3.68 0.43
CA ASN A 147 -14.24 3.46 0.16
C ASN A 147 -13.43 3.41 1.47
N LYS A 148 -12.15 3.08 1.36
CA LYS A 148 -11.24 2.93 2.51
C LYS A 148 -11.18 4.14 3.46
N ASN A 149 -11.52 5.35 3.02
CA ASN A 149 -11.46 6.55 3.85
C ASN A 149 -12.62 6.67 4.84
N HIS A 150 -13.64 5.81 4.75
CA HIS A 150 -14.73 5.73 5.73
C HIS A 150 -14.33 4.93 6.98
N PHE A 151 -13.20 4.20 6.93
CA PHE A 151 -12.71 3.41 8.05
C PHE A 151 -11.83 4.23 8.99
N PHE A 152 -12.11 4.15 10.27
CA PHE A 152 -11.32 4.74 11.35
C PHE A 152 -10.98 3.64 12.34
N PHE A 153 -9.69 3.55 12.69
CA PHE A 153 -9.19 2.56 13.62
C PHE A 153 -8.59 3.23 14.84
N GLU A 154 -8.95 2.71 15.99
CA GLU A 154 -8.35 3.06 17.29
C GLU A 154 -7.85 1.77 17.93
N ALA A 155 -6.61 1.75 18.38
CA ALA A 155 -6.02 0.59 19.04
C ALA A 155 -5.54 0.98 20.45
N ASP A 156 -6.07 0.31 21.44
CA ASP A 156 -5.63 0.45 22.83
C ASP A 156 -4.68 -0.71 23.18
N THR A 157 -3.42 -0.37 23.38
CA THR A 157 -2.34 -1.30 23.78
C THR A 157 -1.92 -1.13 25.23
N LEU A 158 -2.61 -0.26 25.98
CA LEU A 158 -2.26 0.12 27.35
C LEU A 158 -3.16 -0.54 28.38
N SER A 159 -4.47 -0.67 28.08
CA SER A 159 -5.45 -1.18 29.05
C SER A 159 -5.22 -2.64 29.43
N ILE A 160 -4.67 -3.45 28.52
CA ILE A 160 -4.37 -4.85 28.78
C ILE A 160 -2.93 -5.14 28.37
N PRO A 161 -2.09 -5.63 29.29
CA PRO A 161 -0.70 -5.92 28.99
C PRO A 161 -0.54 -6.90 27.82
N ASP A 162 0.42 -6.61 26.94
CA ASP A 162 0.85 -7.47 25.83
C ASP A 162 -0.21 -7.77 24.77
N THR A 163 -1.33 -7.05 24.75
CA THR A 163 -2.42 -7.22 23.77
C THR A 163 -2.92 -5.87 23.27
N ALA A 164 -3.70 -5.88 22.18
CA ALA A 164 -4.40 -4.72 21.68
C ALA A 164 -5.92 -4.94 21.69
N LEU A 165 -6.67 -3.92 22.10
CA LEU A 165 -8.11 -3.81 21.84
C LEU A 165 -8.26 -2.94 20.58
N LEU A 166 -8.89 -3.47 19.55
CA LEU A 166 -9.09 -2.77 18.29
C LEU A 166 -10.53 -2.29 18.17
N LYS A 167 -10.70 -1.00 17.94
CA LYS A 167 -11.99 -0.43 17.58
C LYS A 167 -11.97 0.02 16.14
N MET A 168 -12.88 -0.51 15.33
CA MET A 168 -13.11 -0.14 13.94
C MET A 168 -14.41 0.61 13.82
N THR A 169 -14.34 1.88 13.46
CA THR A 169 -15.52 2.73 13.26
C THR A 169 -15.70 3.01 11.77
N ILE A 170 -16.90 2.78 11.27
CA ILE A 170 -17.30 3.16 9.92
C ILE A 170 -18.13 4.43 10.02
N ASN A 171 -17.66 5.50 9.39
CA ASN A 171 -18.33 6.78 9.40
C ASN A 171 -18.96 7.11 8.03
N GLU A 172 -20.02 7.89 8.03
CA GLU A 172 -20.67 8.44 6.82
C GLU A 172 -19.81 9.54 6.17
N TYR A 173 -18.80 10.02 6.86
CA TYR A 173 -17.79 10.97 6.33
C TYR A 173 -16.45 10.28 6.15
N THR A 174 -15.64 10.83 5.26
CA THR A 174 -14.29 10.30 5.00
C THR A 174 -13.23 11.06 5.81
N ARG A 175 -12.04 10.50 5.91
CA ARG A 175 -10.88 11.17 6.54
C ARG A 175 -10.56 12.55 5.95
N ASN A 176 -10.98 12.80 4.71
CA ASN A 176 -10.73 14.05 3.98
C ASN A 176 -11.90 15.03 4.05
N THR A 177 -13.00 14.69 4.71
CA THR A 177 -14.21 15.51 4.84
C THR A 177 -14.55 15.71 6.31
N SER A 178 -15.24 16.80 6.63
CA SER A 178 -15.69 17.04 8.01
C SER A 178 -16.96 16.27 8.33
N PRO A 179 -17.24 15.98 9.61
CA PRO A 179 -18.50 15.40 10.04
C PRO A 179 -19.72 16.22 9.62
N SER A 180 -19.58 17.54 9.46
CA SER A 180 -20.65 18.42 8.98
C SER A 180 -21.03 18.20 7.51
N THR A 181 -20.20 17.50 6.75
CA THR A 181 -20.45 17.12 5.35
C THR A 181 -20.79 15.64 5.19
N ALA A 182 -21.10 14.98 6.29
CA ALA A 182 -21.53 13.58 6.27
C ALA A 182 -22.78 13.43 5.39
N SER A 183 -22.78 12.40 4.56
CA SER A 183 -23.94 11.99 3.78
C SER A 183 -24.15 10.49 3.97
N PRO A 184 -25.41 10.03 4.05
CA PRO A 184 -25.69 8.61 4.22
C PRO A 184 -25.00 7.76 3.15
N ILE A 185 -24.43 6.63 3.55
CA ILE A 185 -23.86 5.64 2.64
C ILE A 185 -25.00 4.94 1.90
N ARG A 186 -25.25 5.33 0.65
CA ARG A 186 -26.40 4.87 -0.13
C ARG A 186 -26.06 3.70 -1.01
N ARG A 187 -27.02 2.79 -1.16
CA ARG A 187 -26.96 1.72 -2.13
C ARG A 187 -27.54 2.19 -3.47
N PHE A 188 -26.78 2.00 -4.54
CA PHE A 188 -27.15 2.35 -5.91
C PHE A 188 -27.51 1.09 -6.70
N TYR A 189 -28.48 1.23 -7.58
CA TYR A 189 -28.91 0.19 -8.51
C TYR A 189 -28.75 0.73 -9.93
N ILE A 190 -28.33 -0.12 -10.86
CA ILE A 190 -28.30 0.21 -12.29
C ILE A 190 -29.72 0.04 -12.82
N ASP A 191 -30.31 1.13 -13.29
CA ASP A 191 -31.66 1.14 -13.84
C ASP A 191 -31.62 0.83 -15.35
N ASP A 192 -30.73 1.49 -16.10
CA ASP A 192 -30.58 1.28 -17.55
C ASP A 192 -29.12 1.40 -17.99
N VAL A 193 -28.76 0.64 -19.02
CA VAL A 193 -27.44 0.68 -19.66
C VAL A 193 -27.58 0.97 -21.13
N THR A 194 -27.27 2.21 -21.54
CA THR A 194 -27.29 2.62 -22.96
C THR A 194 -25.89 2.60 -23.54
N ILE A 195 -25.64 1.78 -24.56
CA ILE A 195 -24.39 1.74 -25.29
C ILE A 195 -24.53 2.53 -26.59
N SER A 196 -23.82 3.65 -26.68
CA SER A 196 -23.77 4.49 -27.89
C SER A 196 -22.41 4.37 -28.56
N TYR A 197 -22.39 4.08 -29.86
CA TYR A 197 -21.17 4.06 -30.67
C TYR A 197 -21.31 5.01 -31.87
N PRO A 198 -20.21 5.68 -32.28
CA PRO A 198 -20.26 6.62 -33.40
C PRO A 198 -20.55 5.87 -34.72
N LYS A 199 -21.47 6.43 -35.52
CA LYS A 199 -21.90 5.87 -36.81
C LYS A 199 -20.78 5.77 -37.88
N THR A 200 -19.60 6.31 -37.59
CA THR A 200 -18.47 6.38 -38.56
C THR A 200 -17.46 5.25 -38.44
N LEU A 201 -17.62 4.28 -37.53
CA LEU A 201 -16.79 3.08 -37.52
C LEU A 201 -17.18 2.18 -38.71
N LYS A 202 -16.42 2.26 -39.80
CA LYS A 202 -16.42 1.21 -40.86
C LYS A 202 -15.76 -0.03 -40.27
N ILE A 203 -16.54 -0.88 -39.62
CA ILE A 203 -16.08 -2.18 -39.17
C ILE A 203 -15.83 -3.04 -40.40
N LYS A 204 -14.55 -3.29 -40.72
CA LYS A 204 -14.15 -4.16 -41.85
C LYS A 204 -14.38 -5.65 -41.56
N GLU A 205 -14.68 -6.01 -40.34
CA GLU A 205 -14.97 -7.39 -39.93
C GLU A 205 -16.23 -7.44 -39.05
N LYS A 206 -17.11 -8.36 -39.39
CA LYS A 206 -18.35 -8.63 -38.69
C LYS A 206 -18.03 -9.47 -37.45
N ILE A 207 -17.73 -8.85 -36.30
CA ILE A 207 -17.68 -9.56 -35.04
C ILE A 207 -19.14 -9.81 -34.61
N LEU A 208 -19.60 -11.02 -34.79
CA LEU A 208 -20.83 -11.50 -34.19
C LEU A 208 -20.55 -11.73 -32.71
N LEU A 209 -20.88 -10.73 -31.87
CA LEU A 209 -21.03 -10.95 -30.45
C LEU A 209 -22.33 -11.73 -30.22
N ASP A 210 -22.20 -13.00 -29.88
CA ASP A 210 -23.33 -13.83 -29.47
C ASP A 210 -23.74 -13.39 -28.04
N LEU A 211 -24.77 -12.54 -27.97
CA LEU A 211 -25.33 -12.01 -26.73
C LEU A 211 -26.21 -13.01 -25.96
N ASN A 212 -26.27 -14.28 -26.40
CA ASN A 212 -27.12 -15.30 -25.77
C ASN A 212 -26.49 -16.03 -24.58
N THR A 213 -25.33 -15.57 -24.05
CA THR A 213 -24.65 -16.27 -22.96
C THR A 213 -24.65 -15.47 -21.63
N ILE A 214 -25.57 -14.53 -21.46
CA ILE A 214 -25.77 -13.87 -20.16
C ILE A 214 -27.23 -14.04 -19.76
N THR A 215 -27.54 -15.18 -19.18
CA THR A 215 -28.70 -15.39 -18.29
C THR A 215 -28.18 -15.73 -16.91
#